data_f47c9fc78f2ad56313c86e0b75689556
#
_entry.id   f47c9fc78f2ad56313c86e0b75689556
#
_cell.length_a   1.000
_cell.length_b   1.000
_cell.length_c   1.000
_cell.angle_alpha   90.00
_cell.angle_beta   90.00
_cell.angle_gamma   90.00
#
_symmetry.space_group_name_H-M   'P 1'
#
loop_
_entity.id
_entity.type
_entity.pdbx_description
1 polymer ?
#
loop_
_entity_poly.entity_id
_entity_poly.type
_entity_poly.pdbx_seq_one_letter_code
_entity_poly.pdbx_strand_id
1 'polypeptide(L)'
;MTDIWKPSVTVAAIIERDGRFLLVEEETSDGICFNQPAGHLDPDESLEQAVVRETLEETAHDFSPTALVGMYMSRYVSSRTSLEVTYLRFAFTGKLGAVHDRPLDQGILRTVWMSYAELIACQHRHRSPLVLKCVEDYLKGQRAPLSLLYTHPTAIGAMHA
;
A
#
# COMPACT_ATOMS: atom_id res chain seq x y z
N MET A 1 -17.69 18.50 22.19
CA MET A 1 -17.03 18.58 20.86
C MET A 1 -17.54 17.43 20.01
N THR A 2 -18.05 17.74 18.84
CA THR A 2 -18.37 16.70 17.85
C THR A 2 -17.05 16.16 17.28
N ASP A 3 -16.86 14.86 17.37
CA ASP A 3 -15.70 14.20 16.77
C ASP A 3 -15.73 14.42 15.25
N ILE A 4 -14.67 15.02 14.72
CA ILE A 4 -14.53 15.19 13.27
C ILE A 4 -14.19 13.83 12.69
N TRP A 5 -15.05 13.33 11.77
CA TRP A 5 -14.80 12.09 11.08
C TRP A 5 -13.47 12.12 10.30
N LYS A 6 -12.71 11.03 10.36
CA LYS A 6 -11.40 10.89 9.72
C LYS A 6 -11.32 9.55 8.99
N PRO A 7 -10.86 9.53 7.72
CA PRO A 7 -10.51 8.28 7.07
C PRO A 7 -9.20 7.73 7.64
N SER A 8 -8.99 6.43 7.46
CA SER A 8 -7.68 5.81 7.67
C SER A 8 -6.81 6.03 6.43
N VAL A 9 -5.71 6.73 6.59
CA VAL A 9 -4.76 6.98 5.51
C VAL A 9 -3.82 5.79 5.36
N THR A 10 -3.69 5.27 4.13
CA THR A 10 -2.81 4.16 3.80
C THR A 10 -1.95 4.48 2.58
N VAL A 11 -0.84 3.76 2.46
CA VAL A 11 0.04 3.79 1.30
C VAL A 11 0.15 2.40 0.69
N ALA A 12 0.44 2.33 -0.60
CA ALA A 12 0.65 1.07 -1.31
C ALA A 12 1.72 1.22 -2.38
N ALA A 13 2.51 0.17 -2.61
CA ALA A 13 3.53 0.12 -3.65
C ALA A 13 3.07 -0.77 -4.81
N ILE A 14 2.98 -0.18 -6.01
CA ILE A 14 2.71 -0.90 -7.26
C ILE A 14 4.06 -1.16 -7.93
N ILE A 15 4.55 -2.37 -7.81
CA ILE A 15 5.88 -2.77 -8.26
C ILE A 15 5.73 -3.83 -9.36
N GLU A 16 6.23 -3.49 -10.54
CA GLU A 16 6.18 -4.38 -11.71
C GLU A 16 7.59 -4.82 -12.09
N ARG A 17 7.73 -6.09 -12.44
CA ARG A 17 8.94 -6.68 -13.02
C ARG A 17 8.53 -7.74 -14.05
N ASP A 18 8.99 -7.58 -15.28
CA ASP A 18 8.77 -8.54 -16.37
C ASP A 18 7.28 -8.90 -16.56
N GLY A 19 6.39 -7.91 -16.49
CA GLY A 19 4.95 -8.08 -16.66
C GLY A 19 4.24 -8.70 -15.45
N ARG A 20 4.93 -8.82 -14.31
CA ARG A 20 4.38 -9.33 -13.06
C ARG A 20 4.44 -8.28 -11.96
N PHE A 21 3.45 -8.30 -11.09
CA PHE A 21 3.31 -7.38 -9.97
C PHE A 21 3.65 -8.08 -8.66
N LEU A 22 4.41 -7.39 -7.80
CA LEU A 22 4.72 -7.86 -6.46
C LEU A 22 3.51 -7.66 -5.55
N LEU A 23 3.06 -8.75 -4.96
CA LEU A 23 2.00 -8.77 -3.95
C LEU A 23 2.49 -9.47 -2.68
N VAL A 24 1.77 -9.24 -1.61
CA VAL A 24 1.86 -10.00 -0.37
C VAL A 24 0.61 -10.87 -0.20
N GLU A 25 0.80 -12.07 0.33
CA GLU A 25 -0.27 -12.91 0.85
C GLU A 25 -0.31 -12.69 2.35
N GLU A 26 -1.43 -12.18 2.85
CA GLU A 26 -1.57 -11.79 4.25
C GLU A 26 -2.73 -12.52 4.94
N GLU A 27 -2.54 -12.84 6.21
CA GLU A 27 -3.58 -13.35 7.07
C GLU A 27 -4.28 -12.18 7.77
N THR A 28 -5.60 -12.13 7.62
CA THR A 28 -6.44 -11.09 8.19
C THR A 28 -7.54 -11.68 9.05
N SER A 29 -8.25 -10.83 9.80
CA SER A 29 -9.43 -11.27 10.56
C SER A 29 -10.50 -11.93 9.69
N ASP A 30 -10.57 -11.61 8.41
CA ASP A 30 -11.57 -12.13 7.46
C ASP A 30 -11.00 -13.22 6.54
N GLY A 31 -9.77 -13.70 6.79
CA GLY A 31 -9.13 -14.77 6.05
C GLY A 31 -7.83 -14.34 5.36
N ILE A 32 -7.30 -15.23 4.53
CA ILE A 32 -6.07 -15.00 3.78
C ILE A 32 -6.40 -14.31 2.47
N CYS A 33 -5.73 -13.19 2.19
CA CYS A 33 -5.96 -12.41 0.99
C CYS A 33 -4.65 -11.90 0.36
N PHE A 34 -4.75 -11.37 -0.85
CA PHE A 34 -3.66 -10.70 -1.55
C PHE A 34 -3.83 -9.19 -1.48
N ASN A 35 -2.70 -8.49 -1.31
CA ASN A 35 -2.62 -7.04 -1.35
C ASN A 35 -1.31 -6.61 -2.00
N GLN A 36 -1.21 -5.36 -2.46
CA GLN A 36 0.08 -4.75 -2.65
C GLN A 36 0.81 -4.67 -1.30
N PRO A 37 2.15 -4.52 -1.28
CA PRO A 37 2.84 -4.04 -0.09
C PRO A 37 2.20 -2.70 0.33
N ALA A 38 1.56 -2.67 1.50
CA ALA A 38 0.68 -1.58 1.89
C ALA A 38 0.40 -1.57 3.39
N GLY A 39 0.25 -0.38 3.95
CA GLY A 39 -0.14 -0.22 5.35
C GLY A 39 -0.53 1.20 5.69
N HIS A 40 -0.72 1.45 6.98
CA HIS A 40 -1.14 2.75 7.49
C HIS A 40 0.00 3.77 7.49
N LEU A 41 -0.37 5.03 7.29
CA LEU A 41 0.52 6.14 7.59
C LEU A 41 0.70 6.22 9.11
N ASP A 42 1.96 6.22 9.55
CA ASP A 42 2.29 6.40 10.96
C ASP A 42 2.53 7.89 11.30
N PRO A 43 2.42 8.26 12.57
CA PRO A 43 2.84 9.59 13.00
C PRO A 43 4.31 9.86 12.63
N ASP A 44 4.62 11.12 12.37
CA ASP A 44 5.98 11.60 12.15
C ASP A 44 6.66 11.08 10.88
N GLU A 45 5.92 10.61 9.90
CA GLU A 45 6.45 10.22 8.58
C GLU A 45 5.69 10.88 7.43
N SER A 46 6.36 11.04 6.29
CA SER A 46 5.70 11.42 5.04
C SER A 46 5.05 10.21 4.35
N LEU A 47 4.21 10.45 3.35
CA LEU A 47 3.61 9.37 2.57
C LEU A 47 4.68 8.54 1.84
N GLU A 48 5.74 9.19 1.34
CA GLU A 48 6.87 8.51 0.69
C GLU A 48 7.67 7.67 1.70
N GLN A 49 7.89 8.17 2.91
CA GLN A 49 8.54 7.41 3.98
C GLN A 49 7.69 6.21 4.39
N ALA A 50 6.38 6.39 4.49
CA ALA A 50 5.45 5.31 4.82
C ALA A 50 5.51 4.17 3.81
N VAL A 51 5.47 4.45 2.50
CA VAL A 51 5.51 3.40 1.48
C VAL A 51 6.86 2.69 1.42
N VAL A 52 7.94 3.38 1.70
CA VAL A 52 9.29 2.78 1.83
C VAL A 52 9.33 1.83 3.03
N ARG A 53 8.85 2.25 4.19
CA ARG A 53 8.78 1.44 5.41
C ARG A 53 7.92 0.20 5.21
N GLU A 54 6.69 0.36 4.73
CA GLU A 54 5.76 -0.76 4.52
C GLU A 54 6.31 -1.78 3.52
N THR A 55 6.93 -1.33 2.42
CA THR A 55 7.53 -2.23 1.44
C THR A 55 8.68 -3.02 2.07
N LEU A 56 9.52 -2.39 2.88
CA LEU A 56 10.60 -3.09 3.58
C LEU A 56 10.07 -4.09 4.61
N GLU A 57 9.07 -3.71 5.40
CA GLU A 57 8.48 -4.56 6.44
C GLU A 57 7.77 -5.78 5.87
N GLU A 58 7.06 -5.62 4.76
CA GLU A 58 6.24 -6.68 4.18
C GLU A 58 6.95 -7.52 3.11
N THR A 59 8.03 -7.01 2.51
CA THR A 59 8.73 -7.71 1.41
C THR A 59 10.23 -7.91 1.64
N ALA A 60 10.78 -7.33 2.70
CA ALA A 60 12.21 -7.28 2.99
C ALA A 60 13.06 -6.57 1.91
N HIS A 61 12.44 -5.80 1.02
CA HIS A 61 13.14 -5.07 -0.03
C HIS A 61 13.19 -3.57 0.25
N ASP A 62 14.32 -2.94 -0.13
CA ASP A 62 14.36 -1.50 -0.28
C ASP A 62 13.42 -1.08 -1.42
N PHE A 63 12.84 0.10 -1.27
CA PHE A 63 11.96 0.68 -2.28
C PHE A 63 12.22 2.17 -2.44
N SER A 64 12.31 2.62 -3.67
CA SER A 64 12.47 4.05 -4.00
C SER A 64 11.27 4.50 -4.85
N PRO A 65 10.28 5.18 -4.26
CA PRO A 65 9.15 5.69 -5.02
C PRO A 65 9.60 6.71 -6.06
N THR A 66 9.04 6.65 -7.26
CA THR A 66 9.37 7.55 -8.37
C THR A 66 8.18 8.33 -8.89
N ALA A 67 6.96 7.84 -8.66
CA ALA A 67 5.74 8.53 -9.04
C ALA A 67 4.56 8.08 -8.17
N LEU A 68 3.56 8.95 -8.07
CA LEU A 68 2.24 8.60 -7.55
C LEU A 68 1.41 8.00 -8.69
N VAL A 69 0.87 6.81 -8.50
CA VAL A 69 -0.06 6.19 -9.46
C VAL A 69 -1.44 6.80 -9.32
N GLY A 70 -1.88 7.00 -8.08
CA GLY A 70 -3.17 7.62 -7.81
C GLY A 70 -3.51 7.71 -6.34
N MET A 71 -4.63 8.36 -6.08
CA MET A 71 -5.29 8.44 -4.78
C MET A 71 -6.63 7.74 -4.88
N TYR A 72 -6.94 6.88 -3.93
CA TYR A 72 -8.11 6.00 -3.99
C TYR A 72 -8.85 6.01 -2.67
N MET A 73 -10.17 5.94 -2.74
CA MET A 73 -10.99 5.82 -1.54
C MET A 73 -11.85 4.57 -1.64
N SER A 74 -11.89 3.80 -0.58
CA SER A 74 -12.77 2.64 -0.46
C SER A 74 -13.29 2.51 0.96
N ARG A 75 -14.46 1.88 1.09
CA ARG A 75 -15.05 1.54 2.37
C ARG A 75 -14.99 0.03 2.57
N TYR A 76 -14.60 -0.35 3.75
CA TYR A 76 -14.60 -1.73 4.19
C TYR A 76 -15.55 -1.88 5.38
N VAL A 77 -16.34 -2.94 5.35
CA VAL A 77 -17.20 -3.33 6.48
C VAL A 77 -16.79 -4.73 6.91
N SER A 78 -16.33 -4.88 8.14
CA SER A 78 -15.96 -6.19 8.67
C SER A 78 -17.19 -7.08 8.80
N SER A 79 -17.12 -8.26 8.21
CA SER A 79 -18.20 -9.27 8.33
C SER A 79 -18.34 -9.81 9.76
N ARG A 80 -17.30 -9.70 10.58
CA ARG A 80 -17.26 -10.20 11.95
C ARG A 80 -17.75 -9.20 12.99
N THR A 81 -17.35 -7.94 12.84
CA THR A 81 -17.55 -6.91 13.88
C THR A 81 -18.50 -5.82 13.47
N SER A 82 -18.93 -5.79 12.22
CA SER A 82 -19.68 -4.69 11.58
C SER A 82 -18.93 -3.34 11.65
N LEU A 83 -17.64 -3.37 11.96
CA LEU A 83 -16.80 -2.18 11.95
C LEU A 83 -16.69 -1.66 10.52
N GLU A 84 -16.97 -0.39 10.36
CA GLU A 84 -16.88 0.32 9.09
C GLU A 84 -15.65 1.23 9.08
N VAL A 85 -14.80 1.06 8.08
CA VAL A 85 -13.59 1.88 7.91
C VAL A 85 -13.53 2.41 6.49
N THR A 86 -13.36 3.72 6.33
CA THR A 86 -13.05 4.33 5.04
C THR A 86 -11.54 4.52 4.95
N TYR A 87 -10.95 3.94 3.91
CA TYR A 87 -9.53 4.08 3.60
C TYR A 87 -9.32 5.13 2.52
N LEU A 88 -8.33 5.99 2.74
CA LEU A 88 -7.76 6.88 1.72
C LEU A 88 -6.36 6.36 1.39
N ARG A 89 -6.21 5.75 0.21
CA ARG A 89 -4.97 5.11 -0.22
C ARG A 89 -4.20 6.01 -1.18
N PHE A 90 -2.91 6.17 -0.92
CA PHE A 90 -1.94 6.75 -1.84
C PHE A 90 -1.09 5.63 -2.42
N ALA A 91 -1.24 5.37 -3.72
CA ALA A 91 -0.51 4.30 -4.41
C ALA A 91 0.68 4.88 -5.18
N PHE A 92 1.86 4.33 -4.90
CA PHE A 92 3.13 4.73 -5.51
C PHE A 92 3.64 3.63 -6.44
N THR A 93 4.39 4.01 -7.44
CA THR A 93 5.30 3.11 -8.15
C THR A 93 6.72 3.58 -7.97
N GLY A 94 7.68 2.70 -8.23
CA GLY A 94 9.09 3.01 -8.02
C GLY A 94 10.00 1.83 -8.33
N LYS A 95 11.22 1.93 -7.83
CA LYS A 95 12.27 0.92 -8.03
C LYS A 95 12.40 0.05 -6.79
N LEU A 96 12.32 -1.25 -6.99
CA LEU A 96 12.65 -2.23 -5.97
C LEU A 96 14.18 -2.36 -5.88
N GLY A 97 14.71 -2.25 -4.68
CA GLY A 97 16.14 -2.30 -4.40
C GLY A 97 16.59 -3.65 -3.82
N ALA A 98 17.61 -3.60 -2.98
CA ALA A 98 18.20 -4.79 -2.36
C ALA A 98 17.18 -5.50 -1.46
N VAL A 99 17.31 -6.84 -1.41
CA VAL A 99 16.59 -7.68 -0.45
C VAL A 99 17.45 -7.86 0.80
N HIS A 100 16.80 -7.77 1.96
CA HIS A 100 17.46 -7.92 3.26
C HIS A 100 17.08 -9.26 3.91
N ASP A 101 18.02 -9.82 4.66
CA ASP A 101 17.78 -11.01 5.50
C ASP A 101 17.08 -10.58 6.80
N ARG A 102 15.76 -10.42 6.71
CA ARG A 102 14.92 -10.04 7.84
C ARG A 102 13.56 -10.74 7.76
N PRO A 103 12.91 -10.99 8.91
CA PRO A 103 11.55 -11.51 8.91
C PRO A 103 10.59 -10.49 8.29
N LEU A 104 9.55 -10.98 7.65
CA LEU A 104 8.42 -10.17 7.20
C LEU A 104 7.53 -9.82 8.41
N ASP A 105 6.75 -8.77 8.27
CA ASP A 105 5.82 -8.35 9.31
C ASP A 105 4.83 -9.46 9.69
N GLN A 106 4.37 -9.40 10.94
CA GLN A 106 3.37 -10.32 11.45
C GLN A 106 2.11 -10.29 10.58
N GLY A 107 1.64 -11.48 10.19
CA GLY A 107 0.48 -11.65 9.32
C GLY A 107 0.84 -11.76 7.84
N ILE A 108 2.04 -11.34 7.43
CA ILE A 108 2.51 -11.54 6.05
C ILE A 108 3.06 -12.97 5.93
N LEU A 109 2.41 -13.78 5.09
CA LEU A 109 2.77 -15.17 4.90
C LEU A 109 3.91 -15.31 3.88
N ARG A 110 3.87 -14.56 2.80
CA ARG A 110 4.88 -14.56 1.73
C ARG A 110 4.66 -13.43 0.74
N THR A 111 5.67 -13.18 -0.07
CA THR A 111 5.56 -12.37 -1.28
C THR A 111 5.28 -13.26 -2.49
N VAL A 112 4.55 -12.74 -3.47
CA VAL A 112 4.24 -13.42 -4.72
C VAL A 112 4.33 -12.45 -5.89
N TRP A 113 4.70 -12.96 -7.08
CA TRP A 113 4.68 -12.21 -8.32
C TRP A 113 3.55 -12.73 -9.20
N MET A 114 2.61 -11.87 -9.56
CA MET A 114 1.44 -12.22 -10.36
C MET A 114 1.35 -11.39 -11.63
N SER A 115 1.04 -12.04 -12.74
CA SER A 115 0.63 -11.34 -13.94
C SER A 115 -0.75 -10.70 -13.76
N TYR A 116 -1.10 -9.76 -14.63
CA TYR A 116 -2.44 -9.16 -14.63
C TYR A 116 -3.56 -10.20 -14.78
N ALA A 117 -3.35 -11.22 -15.61
CA ALA A 117 -4.33 -12.30 -15.78
C ALA A 117 -4.51 -13.13 -14.51
N GLU A 118 -3.42 -13.43 -13.78
CA GLU A 118 -3.48 -14.13 -12.49
C GLU A 118 -4.17 -13.27 -11.42
N LEU A 119 -3.96 -11.96 -11.43
CA LEU A 119 -4.67 -11.02 -10.55
C LEU A 119 -6.18 -11.05 -10.79
N ILE A 120 -6.62 -11.01 -12.04
CA ILE A 120 -8.04 -11.12 -12.38
C ILE A 120 -8.60 -12.46 -11.90
N ALA A 121 -7.89 -13.56 -12.13
CA ALA A 121 -8.36 -14.91 -11.78
C ALA A 121 -8.54 -15.09 -10.26
N CYS A 122 -7.76 -14.39 -9.43
CA CYS A 122 -7.86 -14.46 -7.97
C CYS A 122 -8.52 -13.23 -7.33
N GLN A 123 -9.28 -12.45 -8.09
CA GLN A 123 -9.88 -11.19 -7.62
C GLN A 123 -10.73 -11.36 -6.35
N HIS A 124 -11.39 -12.50 -6.18
CA HIS A 124 -12.17 -12.83 -4.98
C HIS A 124 -11.31 -12.95 -3.70
N ARG A 125 -9.98 -13.07 -3.84
CA ARG A 125 -9.01 -13.11 -2.75
C ARG A 125 -8.31 -11.78 -2.52
N HIS A 126 -8.68 -10.73 -3.22
CA HIS A 126 -8.06 -9.42 -3.00
C HIS A 126 -8.53 -8.80 -1.69
N ARG A 127 -7.62 -8.15 -0.98
CA ARG A 127 -7.90 -7.41 0.26
C ARG A 127 -9.00 -6.36 0.07
N SER A 128 -9.02 -5.72 -1.08
CA SER A 128 -10.02 -4.73 -1.47
C SER A 128 -10.10 -4.60 -3.00
N PRO A 129 -11.14 -3.97 -3.54
CA PRO A 129 -11.23 -3.66 -4.98
C PRO A 129 -10.08 -2.80 -5.49
N LEU A 130 -9.39 -2.09 -4.60
CA LEU A 130 -8.28 -1.21 -4.97
C LEU A 130 -7.04 -1.97 -5.43
N VAL A 131 -6.88 -3.25 -5.05
CA VAL A 131 -5.74 -4.07 -5.48
C VAL A 131 -5.67 -4.13 -7.00
N LEU A 132 -6.77 -4.49 -7.66
CA LEU A 132 -6.83 -4.56 -9.12
C LEU A 132 -6.87 -3.17 -9.75
N LYS A 133 -7.65 -2.24 -9.19
CA LYS A 133 -7.79 -0.88 -9.70
C LYS A 133 -6.44 -0.14 -9.81
N CYS A 134 -5.59 -0.25 -8.80
CA CYS A 134 -4.26 0.36 -8.82
C CYS A 134 -3.37 -0.21 -9.94
N VAL A 135 -3.43 -1.52 -10.16
CA VAL A 135 -2.68 -2.18 -11.26
C VAL A 135 -3.20 -1.73 -12.62
N GLU A 136 -4.51 -1.63 -12.80
CA GLU A 136 -5.12 -1.16 -14.04
C GLU A 136 -4.69 0.27 -14.39
N ASP A 137 -4.69 1.16 -13.41
CA ASP A 137 -4.27 2.56 -13.62
C ASP A 137 -2.76 2.64 -13.89
N TYR A 138 -1.96 1.81 -13.21
CA TYR A 138 -0.53 1.67 -13.52
C TYR A 138 -0.31 1.25 -14.98
N LEU A 139 -1.04 0.23 -15.46
CA LEU A 139 -0.94 -0.28 -16.83
C LEU A 139 -1.41 0.73 -17.89
N LYS A 140 -2.35 1.61 -17.55
CA LYS A 140 -2.75 2.75 -18.40
C LYS A 140 -1.71 3.86 -18.46
N GLY A 141 -0.60 3.74 -17.73
CA GLY A 141 0.44 4.75 -17.65
C GLY A 141 0.13 5.93 -16.73
N GLN A 142 -0.86 5.80 -15.85
CA GLN A 142 -1.22 6.88 -14.92
C GLN A 142 -0.07 7.13 -13.95
N ARG A 143 0.48 8.33 -14.02
CA ARG A 143 1.62 8.79 -13.19
C ARG A 143 1.44 10.26 -12.87
N ALA A 144 1.68 10.61 -11.62
CA ALA A 144 1.80 11.98 -11.19
C ALA A 144 3.16 12.19 -10.50
N PRO A 145 3.78 13.37 -10.66
CA PRO A 145 5.07 13.63 -10.03
C PRO A 145 4.94 13.65 -8.52
N LEU A 146 5.96 13.16 -7.81
CA LEU A 146 6.02 13.20 -6.34
C LEU A 146 5.97 14.63 -5.79
N SER A 147 6.32 15.63 -6.61
CA SER A 147 6.22 17.05 -6.24
C SER A 147 4.79 17.53 -5.99
N LEU A 148 3.76 16.74 -6.35
CA LEU A 148 2.38 17.01 -5.91
C LEU A 148 2.17 16.77 -4.41
N LEU A 149 3.04 15.99 -3.79
CA LEU A 149 2.99 15.69 -2.35
C LEU A 149 3.93 16.65 -1.64
N TYR A 150 3.41 17.40 -0.69
CA TYR A 150 4.21 18.25 0.16
C TYR A 150 3.98 17.88 1.62
N THR A 151 5.04 17.56 2.32
CA THR A 151 5.01 17.31 3.76
C THR A 151 5.77 18.41 4.48
N HIS A 152 5.05 19.24 5.24
CA HIS A 152 5.68 20.28 6.04
C HIS A 152 6.50 19.64 7.18
N PRO A 153 7.67 20.20 7.55
CA PRO A 153 8.53 19.64 8.61
C PRO A 153 7.81 19.37 9.95
N THR A 154 6.77 20.12 10.27
CA THR A 154 5.97 19.89 11.50
C THR A 154 5.23 18.55 11.52
N ALA A 155 5.06 17.90 10.37
CA ALA A 155 4.38 16.61 10.26
C ALA A 155 5.32 15.41 10.33
N ILE A 156 6.63 15.61 10.36
CA ILE A 156 7.65 14.55 10.31
C ILE A 156 8.62 14.59 11.51
N GLY A 157 8.14 14.88 12.69
CA GLY A 157 8.88 14.72 13.97
C GLY A 157 10.23 15.46 14.12
N ALA A 158 10.71 16.12 13.07
CA ALA A 158 12.04 16.73 13.03
C ALA A 158 12.15 18.07 13.79
N MET A 159 11.10 18.51 14.45
CA MET A 159 11.01 19.84 15.07
C MET A 159 10.94 19.84 16.58
N HIS A 160 11.41 18.78 17.22
CA HIS A 160 11.60 18.75 18.68
C HIS A 160 13.08 18.72 19.06
N ALA A 161 13.87 19.60 18.41
CA ALA A 161 15.22 19.89 18.84
C ALA A 161 15.30 21.30 19.39
#